data_96e5d8685a976fca9e97b8c847c47ab4
#
_entry.id   96e5d8685a976fca9e97b8c847c47ab4
#
_cell.length_a   1.000
_cell.length_b   1.000
_cell.length_c   1.000
_cell.angle_alpha   90.00
_cell.angle_beta   90.00
_cell.angle_gamma   90.00
#
_symmetry.space_group_name_H-M   'P 1'
#
loop_
_entity.id
_entity.type
_entity.pdbx_description
1 polymer ?
#
loop_
_entity_poly.entity_id
_entity_poly.type
_entity_poly.pdbx_seq_one_letter_code
_entity_poly.pdbx_strand_id
1 'polypeptide(L)'
;MKKAEIAKKIDRLFTKTLGGDGDYRIYFNNKAIQVNTSSGRQIIEGIKATDYCEYGSNDTITVAFDGSIYELMNYGFHVDLREFGIDKVYTDYSLQEELNKLLEKYNCWYENGNAWNFNVYEN
;
A
#
# COMPACT_ATOMS: atom_id res chain seq x y z
N MET A 1 14.62 3.60 11.86
CA MET A 1 13.87 3.03 10.71
C MET A 1 14.50 3.48 9.39
N LYS A 2 14.71 2.57 8.49
CA LYS A 2 15.25 2.84 7.14
C LYS A 2 14.11 3.22 6.19
N LYS A 3 13.56 4.41 6.34
CA LYS A 3 12.34 4.84 5.65
C LYS A 3 12.43 4.76 4.14
N ALA A 4 13.51 5.27 3.55
CA ALA A 4 13.67 5.26 2.09
C ALA A 4 13.74 3.84 1.52
N GLU A 5 14.46 2.95 2.18
CA GLU A 5 14.60 1.55 1.77
C GLU A 5 13.25 0.82 1.88
N ILE A 6 12.55 0.99 3.00
CA ILE A 6 11.24 0.38 3.23
C ILE A 6 10.22 0.90 2.21
N ALA A 7 10.19 2.21 1.97
CA ALA A 7 9.28 2.82 0.99
C ALA A 7 9.49 2.23 -0.40
N LYS A 8 10.74 2.06 -0.83
CA LYS A 8 11.07 1.43 -2.12
C LYS A 8 10.64 -0.02 -2.19
N LYS A 9 10.75 -0.76 -1.08
CA LYS A 9 10.31 -2.16 -1.01
C LYS A 9 8.79 -2.26 -1.10
N ILE A 10 8.06 -1.36 -0.46
CA ILE A 10 6.60 -1.29 -0.57
C ILE A 10 6.20 -1.00 -2.03
N ASP A 11 6.86 -0.03 -2.66
CA ASP A 11 6.63 0.30 -4.07
C ASP A 11 6.84 -0.92 -4.97
N ARG A 12 7.90 -1.68 -4.77
CA ARG A 12 8.18 -2.90 -5.52
C ARG A 12 7.10 -3.96 -5.31
N LEU A 13 6.67 -4.14 -4.06
CA LEU A 13 5.61 -5.10 -3.75
C LEU A 13 4.31 -4.75 -4.47
N PHE A 14 3.92 -3.49 -4.43
CA PHE A 14 2.70 -3.03 -5.10
C PHE A 14 2.81 -3.15 -6.62
N THR A 15 3.93 -2.76 -7.19
CA THR A 15 4.18 -2.88 -8.63
C THR A 15 4.14 -4.33 -9.09
N LYS A 16 4.76 -5.24 -8.34
CA LYS A 16 4.76 -6.68 -8.62
C LYS A 16 3.34 -7.25 -8.57
N THR A 17 2.57 -6.85 -7.56
CA THR A 17 1.21 -7.36 -7.34
C THR A 17 0.25 -6.90 -8.44
N LEU A 18 0.37 -5.65 -8.88
CA LEU A 18 -0.57 -5.03 -9.81
C LEU A 18 -0.09 -5.00 -11.26
N GLY A 19 1.16 -5.35 -11.52
CA GLY A 19 1.73 -5.25 -12.87
C GLY A 19 1.77 -3.82 -13.41
N GLY A 20 1.89 -2.82 -12.53
CA GLY A 20 1.91 -1.41 -12.90
C GLY A 20 0.53 -0.74 -12.99
N ASP A 21 -0.53 -1.46 -12.66
CA ASP A 21 -1.91 -0.97 -12.71
C ASP A 21 -2.41 -0.62 -11.32
N GLY A 22 -2.02 0.54 -10.82
CA GLY A 22 -2.44 0.98 -9.50
C GLY A 22 -2.20 2.45 -9.24
N ASP A 23 -2.97 2.99 -8.31
CA ASP A 23 -2.85 4.36 -7.85
C ASP A 23 -2.50 4.37 -6.38
N TYR A 24 -1.28 4.82 -6.07
CA TYR A 24 -0.83 4.93 -4.69
C TYR A 24 0.24 6.00 -4.55
N ARG A 25 0.42 6.43 -3.30
CA ARG A 25 1.44 7.40 -2.93
C ARG A 25 2.07 6.96 -1.63
N ILE A 26 3.41 6.91 -1.59
CA ILE A 26 4.18 6.52 -0.42
C ILE A 26 4.93 7.74 0.08
N TYR A 27 4.51 8.29 1.21
CA TYR A 27 5.11 9.48 1.83
C TYR A 27 6.21 9.07 2.80
N PHE A 28 7.36 9.71 2.68
CA PHE A 28 8.51 9.53 3.58
C PHE A 28 9.50 10.67 3.40
N ASN A 29 10.15 11.11 4.46
CA ASN A 29 11.25 12.09 4.40
C ASN A 29 10.91 13.36 3.58
N ASN A 30 9.73 13.94 3.78
CA ASN A 30 9.25 15.13 3.04
C ASN A 30 9.14 14.96 1.54
N LYS A 31 8.93 13.75 1.08
CA LYS A 31 8.71 13.44 -0.33
C LYS A 31 7.73 12.28 -0.47
N ALA A 32 7.34 11.98 -1.68
CA ALA A 32 6.49 10.84 -1.96
C ALA A 32 6.88 10.17 -3.27
N ILE A 33 6.78 8.84 -3.28
CA ILE A 33 6.70 8.06 -4.51
C ILE A 33 5.23 8.05 -4.91
N GLN A 34 4.91 8.62 -6.07
CA GLN A 34 3.56 8.60 -6.61
C GLN A 34 3.50 7.72 -7.83
N VAL A 35 2.56 6.79 -7.84
CA VAL A 35 2.30 5.92 -8.99
C VAL A 35 0.83 6.05 -9.35
N ASN A 36 0.55 6.31 -10.62
CA ASN A 36 -0.81 6.24 -11.13
C ASN A 36 -0.82 5.77 -12.58
N THR A 37 -1.97 5.28 -13.02
CA THR A 37 -2.14 4.65 -14.33
C THR A 37 -1.86 5.60 -15.48
N SER A 38 -2.15 6.90 -15.32
CA SER A 38 -2.05 7.88 -16.40
C SER A 38 -0.67 8.49 -16.56
N SER A 39 0.08 8.72 -15.46
CA SER A 39 1.37 9.42 -15.50
C SER A 39 2.56 8.58 -15.03
N GLY A 40 2.33 7.32 -14.64
CA GLY A 40 3.41 6.43 -14.20
C GLY A 40 3.98 6.79 -12.83
N ARG A 41 5.26 6.50 -12.63
CA ARG A 41 5.95 6.72 -11.36
C ARG A 41 6.65 8.08 -11.36
N GLN A 42 6.47 8.83 -10.27
CA GLN A 42 7.11 10.12 -10.05
C GLN A 42 7.57 10.22 -8.60
N ILE A 43 8.65 10.97 -8.37
CA ILE A 43 9.06 11.38 -7.03
C ILE A 43 8.64 12.83 -6.85
N ILE A 44 7.85 13.10 -5.83
CA ILE A 44 7.38 14.45 -5.51
C ILE A 44 8.14 14.93 -4.27
N GLU A 45 8.86 16.03 -4.38
CA GLU A 45 9.61 16.64 -3.29
C GLU A 45 8.76 17.66 -2.53
N GLY A 46 9.07 17.88 -1.25
CA GLY A 46 8.45 18.94 -0.46
C GLY A 46 6.98 18.71 -0.14
N ILE A 47 6.59 17.44 -0.01
CA ILE A 47 5.20 17.05 0.26
C ILE A 47 5.11 16.34 1.60
N LYS A 48 4.04 16.59 2.35
CA LYS A 48 3.79 16.00 3.67
C LYS A 48 2.53 15.16 3.66
N ALA A 49 2.60 14.00 4.29
CA ALA A 49 1.47 13.09 4.40
C ALA A 49 0.26 13.76 5.08
N THR A 50 0.50 14.55 6.13
CA THR A 50 -0.55 15.22 6.90
C THR A 50 -1.34 16.25 6.10
N ASP A 51 -0.83 16.73 4.97
CA ASP A 51 -1.54 17.67 4.10
C ASP A 51 -2.58 16.98 3.22
N TYR A 52 -2.48 15.66 3.06
CA TYR A 52 -3.30 14.90 2.10
C TYR A 52 -4.01 13.70 2.71
N CYS A 53 -3.53 13.19 3.84
CA CYS A 53 -4.06 11.99 4.45
C CYS A 53 -4.58 12.27 5.84
N GLU A 54 -5.86 12.02 6.06
CA GLU A 54 -6.40 11.90 7.40
C GLU A 54 -5.66 10.74 8.08
N TYR A 55 -5.23 10.92 9.30
CA TYR A 55 -4.41 9.96 10.06
C TYR A 55 -3.00 9.72 9.49
N GLY A 56 -2.54 10.53 8.55
CA GLY A 56 -1.18 10.46 8.05
C GLY A 56 -0.16 10.93 9.08
N SER A 57 1.10 10.49 8.93
CA SER A 57 2.21 10.88 9.80
C SER A 57 3.41 11.33 8.98
N ASN A 58 4.01 12.46 9.38
CA ASN A 58 5.25 12.95 8.77
C ASN A 58 6.51 12.34 9.40
N ASP A 59 6.35 11.62 10.52
CA ASP A 59 7.46 11.04 11.28
C ASP A 59 7.78 9.60 10.88
N THR A 60 6.98 9.02 10.03
CA THR A 60 7.15 7.64 9.56
C THR A 60 6.84 7.56 8.06
N ILE A 61 6.39 6.40 7.61
CA ILE A 61 5.93 6.18 6.25
C ILE A 61 4.41 6.13 6.27
N THR A 62 3.75 6.93 5.44
CA THR A 62 2.32 6.86 5.19
C THR A 62 2.08 6.41 3.75
N VAL A 63 1.25 5.41 3.57
CA VAL A 63 0.89 4.91 2.24
C VAL A 63 -0.59 5.16 2.01
N ALA A 64 -0.88 5.96 0.99
CA ALA A 64 -2.25 6.23 0.54
C ALA A 64 -2.50 5.50 -0.77
N PHE A 65 -3.66 4.92 -0.93
CA PHE A 65 -3.94 4.07 -2.08
C PHE A 65 -5.40 4.13 -2.50
N ASP A 66 -5.64 3.81 -3.77
CA ASP A 66 -6.96 3.80 -4.37
C ASP A 66 -7.05 2.65 -5.39
N GLY A 67 -8.21 2.46 -5.99
CA GLY A 67 -8.39 1.46 -7.04
C GLY A 67 -8.08 0.05 -6.60
N SER A 68 -7.25 -0.63 -7.37
CA SER A 68 -6.93 -2.05 -7.14
C SER A 68 -6.23 -2.32 -5.82
N ILE A 69 -5.35 -1.42 -5.36
CA ILE A 69 -4.71 -1.56 -4.04
C ILE A 69 -5.75 -1.44 -2.93
N TYR A 70 -6.68 -0.48 -3.05
CA TYR A 70 -7.78 -0.34 -2.09
C TYR A 70 -8.56 -1.65 -1.95
N GLU A 71 -8.94 -2.26 -3.07
CA GLU A 71 -9.66 -3.53 -3.05
C GLU A 71 -8.86 -4.63 -2.38
N LEU A 72 -7.58 -4.80 -2.75
CA LEU A 72 -6.73 -5.85 -2.19
C LEU A 72 -6.45 -5.65 -0.71
N MET A 73 -6.23 -4.42 -0.26
CA MET A 73 -5.93 -4.13 1.14
C MET A 73 -7.14 -4.28 2.05
N ASN A 74 -8.35 -4.02 1.57
CA ASN A 74 -9.56 -4.06 2.39
C ASN A 74 -10.34 -5.37 2.25
N TYR A 75 -10.35 -5.96 1.06
CA TYR A 75 -11.16 -7.15 0.76
C TYR A 75 -10.36 -8.36 0.33
N GLY A 76 -9.08 -8.16 0.00
CA GLY A 76 -8.25 -9.20 -0.56
C GLY A 76 -8.61 -9.53 -2.00
N PHE A 77 -7.89 -10.49 -2.57
CA PHE A 77 -8.24 -11.04 -3.88
C PHE A 77 -9.44 -11.97 -3.71
N HIS A 78 -10.52 -11.67 -4.42
CA HIS A 78 -11.80 -12.34 -4.24
C HIS A 78 -12.31 -12.89 -5.58
N VAL A 79 -12.60 -14.19 -5.60
CA VAL A 79 -13.21 -14.85 -6.75
C VAL A 79 -14.50 -15.52 -6.30
N ASP A 80 -15.61 -15.10 -6.87
CA ASP A 80 -16.93 -15.68 -6.62
C ASP A 80 -17.27 -16.61 -7.78
N LEU A 81 -17.24 -17.91 -7.51
CA LEU A 81 -17.53 -18.93 -8.52
C LEU A 81 -19.02 -19.26 -8.63
N ARG A 82 -19.88 -18.67 -7.81
CA ARG A 82 -21.32 -18.91 -7.83
C ARG A 82 -21.93 -18.50 -9.16
N GLU A 83 -21.35 -17.52 -9.85
CA GLU A 83 -21.74 -17.12 -11.20
C GLU A 83 -21.61 -18.26 -12.21
N PHE A 84 -20.74 -19.23 -11.94
CA PHE A 84 -20.49 -20.39 -12.80
C PHE A 84 -21.18 -21.66 -12.27
N GLY A 85 -22.11 -21.52 -11.30
CA GLY A 85 -22.84 -22.66 -10.73
C GLY A 85 -22.03 -23.44 -9.69
N ILE A 86 -20.90 -22.92 -9.25
CA ILE A 86 -20.05 -23.52 -8.21
C ILE A 86 -20.27 -22.75 -6.92
N ASP A 87 -20.77 -23.44 -5.89
CA ASP A 87 -21.06 -22.81 -4.59
C ASP A 87 -19.77 -22.60 -3.77
N LYS A 88 -18.87 -21.74 -4.29
CA LYS A 88 -17.62 -21.41 -3.65
C LYS A 88 -17.25 -19.95 -3.88
N VAL A 89 -16.69 -19.35 -2.83
CA VAL A 89 -16.07 -18.02 -2.86
C VAL A 89 -14.64 -18.19 -2.32
N TYR A 90 -13.67 -17.73 -3.09
CA TYR A 90 -12.27 -17.72 -2.67
C TYR A 90 -11.85 -16.30 -2.32
N THR A 91 -11.27 -16.13 -1.14
CA THR A 91 -10.68 -14.85 -0.71
C THR A 91 -9.21 -15.09 -0.37
N ASP A 92 -8.35 -14.20 -0.89
CA ASP A 92 -6.90 -14.29 -0.72
C ASP A 92 -6.37 -12.95 -0.21
N TYR A 93 -5.74 -12.96 0.95
CA TYR A 93 -5.12 -11.80 1.59
C TYR A 93 -3.61 -11.78 1.42
N SER A 94 -3.10 -12.33 0.32
CA SER A 94 -1.65 -12.48 0.10
C SER A 94 -0.90 -11.14 0.09
N LEU A 95 -1.51 -10.04 -0.37
CA LEU A 95 -0.88 -8.73 -0.33
C LEU A 95 -0.58 -8.30 1.10
N GLN A 96 -1.55 -8.44 2.02
CA GLN A 96 -1.38 -8.10 3.43
C GLN A 96 -0.31 -8.99 4.08
N GLU A 97 -0.32 -10.28 3.77
CA GLU A 97 0.68 -11.23 4.27
C GLU A 97 2.08 -10.88 3.79
N GLU A 98 2.25 -10.57 2.50
CA GLU A 98 3.54 -10.17 1.93
C GLU A 98 4.01 -8.83 2.51
N LEU A 99 3.11 -7.88 2.72
CA LEU A 99 3.44 -6.61 3.36
C LEU A 99 3.92 -6.83 4.80
N ASN A 100 3.24 -7.67 5.57
CA ASN A 100 3.64 -8.01 6.93
C ASN A 100 5.03 -8.65 6.95
N LYS A 101 5.30 -9.62 6.08
CA LYS A 101 6.60 -10.28 5.98
C LYS A 101 7.71 -9.29 5.62
N LEU A 102 7.43 -8.37 4.70
CA LEU A 102 8.38 -7.33 4.30
C LEU A 102 8.72 -6.44 5.50
N LEU A 103 7.71 -5.96 6.21
CA LEU A 103 7.91 -5.06 7.35
C LEU A 103 8.57 -5.74 8.53
N GLU A 104 8.27 -7.02 8.80
CA GLU A 104 8.90 -7.80 9.87
C GLU A 104 10.42 -7.87 9.70
N LYS A 105 10.93 -7.93 8.48
CA LYS A 105 12.37 -7.92 8.18
C LYS A 105 13.06 -6.65 8.68
N TYR A 106 12.31 -5.57 8.81
CA TYR A 106 12.81 -4.27 9.29
C TYR A 106 12.37 -3.99 10.72
N ASN A 107 11.83 -4.99 11.41
CA ASN A 107 11.27 -4.83 12.76
C ASN A 107 10.16 -3.78 12.81
N CYS A 108 9.30 -3.79 11.79
CA CYS A 108 8.20 -2.85 11.61
C CYS A 108 6.86 -3.57 11.44
N TRP A 109 5.79 -2.80 11.56
CA TRP A 109 4.43 -3.24 11.32
C TRP A 109 3.62 -2.09 10.74
N TYR A 110 2.45 -2.37 10.22
CA TYR A 110 1.58 -1.32 9.70
C TYR A 110 0.22 -1.33 10.38
N GLU A 111 -0.43 -0.16 10.39
CA GLU A 111 -1.78 0.00 10.90
C GLU A 111 -2.57 0.91 9.97
N ASN A 112 -3.77 0.49 9.59
CA ASN A 112 -4.65 1.32 8.78
C ASN A 112 -5.12 2.52 9.57
N GLY A 113 -4.96 3.72 9.01
CA GLY A 113 -5.57 4.94 9.54
C GLY A 113 -7.05 4.96 9.18
N ASN A 114 -7.33 4.67 7.91
CA ASN A 114 -8.68 4.46 7.38
C ASN A 114 -8.59 3.45 6.23
N ALA A 115 -9.68 3.28 5.45
CA ALA A 115 -9.69 2.33 4.33
C ALA A 115 -8.75 2.72 3.17
N TRP A 116 -8.26 3.95 3.14
CA TRP A 116 -7.49 4.54 2.04
C TRP A 116 -6.00 4.71 2.34
N ASN A 117 -5.59 4.49 3.59
CA ASN A 117 -4.18 4.65 3.97
C ASN A 117 -3.78 3.77 5.14
N PHE A 118 -2.47 3.55 5.25
CA PHE A 118 -1.85 2.97 6.44
C PHE A 118 -0.55 3.69 6.78
N ASN A 119 -0.13 3.57 8.02
CA ASN A 119 1.16 4.04 8.50
C ASN A 119 2.03 2.86 8.90
N VAL A 120 3.34 3.01 8.74
CA VAL A 120 4.33 2.03 9.17
C VAL A 120 4.96 2.48 10.49
N TYR A 121 5.01 1.57 11.43
CA TYR A 121 5.59 1.82 12.77
C TYR A 121 6.73 0.85 13.05
N GLU A 122 7.71 1.35 13.80
CA GLU A 122 8.82 0.52 14.27
C GLU A 122 8.48 -0.08 15.63
N ASN A 123 8.85 -1.33 15.84
CA ASN A 123 8.69 -2.00 17.15
C ASN A 123 9.61 -1.41 18.23
#